data_766ea77bf25f4ab4ee37e98aff247883
#
_entry.id   766ea77bf25f4ab4ee37e98aff247883
#
_cell.length_a   1.000
_cell.length_b   1.000
_cell.length_c   1.000
_cell.angle_alpha   90.00
_cell.angle_beta   90.00
_cell.angle_gamma   90.00
#
_symmetry.space_group_name_H-M   'P 1'
#
loop_
_entity.id
_entity.type
_entity.pdbx_description
1 polymer ?
#
loop_
_entity_poly.entity_id
_entity_poly.type
_entity_poly.pdbx_seq_one_letter_code
_entity_poly.pdbx_strand_id
1 'polypeptide(L)'
;YRWFTDPACRALYHPDDHALHSRVFASGLRAVVTLRGPGSWAAHLQNLLLDRSEEFRAVWQEHEIGVRHDNVKRFVHPEIGELDLTCQALLDPVQSHRLLVYTAVPGTESHEKLQLLSVIGAHDLMATPSGNQGP
;
A
#
# COMPACT_ATOMS: atom_id res chain seq x y z
N TYR A 1 3.09 8.96 1.93
CA TYR A 1 4.35 9.58 2.29
C TYR A 1 5.50 8.57 2.31
N ARG A 2 5.45 7.53 3.16
CA ARG A 2 6.52 6.54 3.34
C ARG A 2 6.97 5.89 2.04
N TRP A 3 6.08 5.65 1.09
CA TRP A 3 6.44 5.11 -0.22
C TRP A 3 7.57 5.88 -0.92
N PHE A 4 7.56 7.21 -0.83
CA PHE A 4 8.53 8.07 -1.49
C PHE A 4 9.71 8.50 -0.60
N THR A 5 9.68 8.20 0.69
CA THR A 5 10.69 8.65 1.65
C THR A 5 11.38 7.54 2.43
N ASP A 6 10.85 6.31 2.36
CA ASP A 6 11.37 5.15 3.09
C ASP A 6 11.44 3.93 2.14
N PRO A 7 12.63 3.60 1.62
CA PRO A 7 12.79 2.46 0.71
C PRO A 7 12.33 1.12 1.31
N ALA A 8 12.40 0.95 2.63
CA ALA A 8 11.97 -0.28 3.29
C ALA A 8 10.48 -0.56 3.10
N CYS A 9 9.66 0.48 2.91
CA CYS A 9 8.24 0.32 2.63
C CYS A 9 7.94 -0.42 1.31
N ARG A 10 8.91 -0.42 0.39
CA ARG A 10 8.75 -1.02 -0.94
C ARG A 10 9.07 -2.50 -0.98
N ALA A 11 9.82 -2.99 0.02
CA ALA A 11 10.28 -4.38 0.07
C ALA A 11 9.13 -5.40 0.05
N LEU A 12 7.93 -4.98 0.47
CA LEU A 12 6.72 -5.80 0.45
C LEU A 12 6.16 -6.01 -0.97
N TYR A 13 6.54 -5.20 -1.95
CA TYR A 13 5.98 -5.22 -3.31
C TYR A 13 7.03 -5.67 -4.32
N HIS A 14 6.59 -6.35 -5.36
CA HIS A 14 7.50 -6.77 -6.43
C HIS A 14 8.18 -5.55 -7.09
N PRO A 15 9.50 -5.58 -7.30
CA PRO A 15 10.27 -4.42 -7.80
C PRO A 15 9.75 -3.86 -9.14
N ASP A 16 9.32 -4.72 -10.05
CA ASP A 16 8.79 -4.31 -11.37
C ASP A 16 7.52 -3.46 -11.26
N ASP A 17 6.79 -3.57 -10.13
CA ASP A 17 5.55 -2.83 -9.91
C ASP A 17 5.79 -1.48 -9.24
N HIS A 18 7.01 -1.17 -8.79
CA HIS A 18 7.31 0.05 -8.04
C HIS A 18 6.98 1.31 -8.84
N ALA A 19 7.33 1.35 -10.13
CA ALA A 19 7.03 2.51 -10.97
C ALA A 19 5.51 2.75 -11.10
N LEU A 20 4.74 1.68 -11.29
CA LEU A 20 3.28 1.78 -11.35
C LEU A 20 2.69 2.25 -10.01
N HIS A 21 3.20 1.73 -8.88
CA HIS A 21 2.76 2.15 -7.55
C HIS A 21 3.01 3.64 -7.32
N SER A 22 4.17 4.15 -7.71
CA SER A 22 4.50 5.58 -7.60
C SER A 22 3.52 6.45 -8.38
N ARG A 23 3.19 6.07 -9.60
CA ARG A 23 2.20 6.76 -10.44
C ARG A 23 0.80 6.72 -9.82
N VAL A 24 0.36 5.56 -9.35
CA VAL A 24 -0.95 5.41 -8.69
C VAL A 24 -1.06 6.27 -7.44
N PHE A 25 -0.03 6.29 -6.60
CA PHE A 25 -0.03 7.10 -5.37
C PHE A 25 -0.01 8.60 -5.67
N ALA A 26 0.79 9.05 -6.64
CA ALA A 26 0.84 10.45 -7.05
C ALA A 26 -0.50 10.88 -7.68
N SER A 27 -1.06 10.09 -8.58
CA SER A 27 -2.37 10.34 -9.19
C SER A 27 -3.50 10.38 -8.15
N GLY A 28 -3.48 9.46 -7.18
CA GLY A 28 -4.44 9.45 -6.08
C GLY A 28 -4.34 10.69 -5.19
N LEU A 29 -3.13 11.11 -4.83
CA LEU A 29 -2.92 12.34 -4.07
C LEU A 29 -3.40 13.57 -4.84
N ARG A 30 -3.13 13.65 -6.15
CA ARG A 30 -3.62 14.73 -7.03
C ARG A 30 -5.12 14.84 -6.99
N ALA A 31 -5.84 13.73 -7.10
CA ALA A 31 -7.30 13.72 -7.03
C ALA A 31 -7.80 14.28 -5.69
N VAL A 32 -7.18 13.91 -4.58
CA VAL A 32 -7.57 14.42 -3.25
C VAL A 32 -7.24 15.90 -3.09
N VAL A 33 -6.08 16.37 -3.57
CA VAL A 33 -5.70 17.79 -3.54
C VAL A 33 -6.69 18.62 -4.36
N THR A 34 -7.07 18.14 -5.55
CA THR A 34 -8.05 18.82 -6.40
C THR A 34 -9.42 18.91 -5.71
N LEU A 35 -9.84 17.82 -5.05
CA LEU A 35 -11.14 17.78 -4.36
C LEU A 35 -11.18 18.64 -3.09
N ARG A 36 -10.10 18.65 -2.32
CA ARG A 36 -10.04 19.26 -0.97
C ARG A 36 -9.47 20.67 -0.97
N GLY A 37 -8.82 21.07 -2.08
CA GLY A 37 -8.24 22.40 -2.26
C GLY A 37 -6.87 22.62 -1.63
N PRO A 38 -6.27 23.80 -1.86
CA PRO A 38 -4.88 24.10 -1.52
C PRO A 38 -4.59 24.21 -0.01
N GLY A 39 -5.59 24.46 0.81
CA GLY A 39 -5.46 24.52 2.27
C GLY A 39 -5.59 23.17 2.98
N SER A 40 -5.72 22.09 2.23
CA SER A 40 -5.94 20.75 2.80
C SER A 40 -4.65 20.09 3.29
N TRP A 41 -4.80 19.11 4.19
CA TRP A 41 -3.70 18.23 4.56
C TRP A 41 -3.06 17.52 3.35
N ALA A 42 -3.86 17.17 2.34
CA ALA A 42 -3.37 16.58 1.11
C ALA A 42 -2.42 17.52 0.35
N ALA A 43 -2.74 18.82 0.27
CA ALA A 43 -1.87 19.82 -0.33
C ALA A 43 -0.58 20.01 0.47
N HIS A 44 -0.66 19.99 1.81
CA HIS A 44 0.53 20.01 2.66
C HIS A 44 1.42 18.77 2.40
N LEU A 45 0.84 17.59 2.31
CA LEU A 45 1.55 16.36 2.00
C LEU A 45 2.21 16.40 0.62
N GLN A 46 1.52 16.94 -0.39
CA GLN A 46 2.08 17.18 -1.73
C GLN A 46 3.34 18.02 -1.64
N ASN A 47 3.30 19.16 -0.94
CA ASN A 47 4.44 20.06 -0.83
C ASN A 47 5.62 19.39 -0.13
N LEU A 48 5.38 18.65 0.97
CA LEU A 48 6.42 17.87 1.64
C LEU A 48 7.09 16.85 0.72
N LEU A 49 6.31 16.18 -0.14
CA LEU A 49 6.85 15.20 -1.08
C LEU A 49 7.61 15.86 -2.23
N LEU A 50 7.14 16.99 -2.73
CA LEU A 50 7.86 17.79 -3.71
C LEU A 50 9.24 18.26 -3.21
N ASP A 51 9.34 18.57 -1.92
CA ASP A 51 10.60 18.98 -1.31
C ASP A 51 11.56 17.80 -1.09
N ARG A 52 11.05 16.62 -0.74
CA ARG A 52 11.85 15.51 -0.21
C ARG A 52 12.12 14.36 -1.17
N SER A 53 11.38 14.24 -2.26
CA SER A 53 11.49 13.12 -3.18
C SER A 53 11.63 13.57 -4.63
N GLU A 54 12.77 13.26 -5.23
CA GLU A 54 13.01 13.52 -6.65
C GLU A 54 12.08 12.65 -7.52
N GLU A 55 11.90 11.39 -7.16
CA GLU A 55 10.97 10.49 -7.82
C GLU A 55 9.53 11.03 -7.79
N PHE A 56 9.08 11.53 -6.62
CA PHE A 56 7.76 12.12 -6.55
C PHE A 56 7.64 13.34 -7.45
N ARG A 57 8.65 14.22 -7.49
CA ARG A 57 8.65 15.39 -8.41
C ARG A 57 8.49 14.96 -9.85
N ALA A 58 9.26 13.97 -10.29
CA ALA A 58 9.20 13.46 -11.66
C ALA A 58 7.81 12.93 -12.01
N VAL A 59 7.27 12.02 -11.18
CA VAL A 59 5.93 11.44 -11.40
C VAL A 59 4.83 12.50 -11.27
N TRP A 60 4.99 13.49 -10.40
CA TRP A 60 4.03 14.58 -10.26
C TRP A 60 3.99 15.46 -11.50
N GLN A 61 5.10 15.70 -12.18
CA GLN A 61 5.18 16.50 -13.42
C GLN A 61 4.47 15.85 -14.60
N GLU A 62 4.29 14.52 -14.60
CA GLU A 62 3.53 13.81 -15.65
C GLU A 62 2.03 14.14 -15.66
N HIS A 63 1.51 14.79 -14.64
CA HIS A 63 0.11 15.22 -14.52
C HIS A 63 -0.93 14.10 -14.72
N GLU A 64 -0.55 12.86 -14.48
CA GLU A 64 -1.45 11.73 -14.64
C GLU A 64 -2.63 11.76 -13.67
N ILE A 65 -3.80 11.38 -14.18
CA ILE A 65 -5.07 11.32 -13.43
C ILE A 65 -5.68 9.93 -13.61
N GLY A 66 -6.23 9.38 -12.52
CA GLY A 66 -6.98 8.12 -12.58
C GLY A 66 -6.14 6.88 -12.85
N VAL A 67 -4.83 6.95 -12.64
CA VAL A 67 -3.96 5.77 -12.73
C VAL A 67 -4.41 4.75 -11.71
N ARG A 68 -4.60 3.51 -12.14
CA ARG A 68 -5.05 2.40 -11.31
C ARG A 68 -4.07 1.25 -11.40
N HIS A 69 -4.01 0.47 -10.34
CA HIS A 69 -3.41 -0.86 -10.40
C HIS A 69 -4.29 -1.81 -11.21
N ASP A 70 -3.68 -2.82 -11.76
CA ASP A 70 -4.39 -4.03 -12.11
C ASP A 70 -5.05 -4.64 -10.85
N ASN A 71 -6.05 -5.48 -11.06
CA ASN A 71 -6.75 -6.11 -9.94
C ASN A 71 -5.84 -7.06 -9.14
N VAL A 72 -4.76 -7.55 -9.75
CA VAL A 72 -3.78 -8.41 -9.09
C VAL A 72 -2.60 -7.56 -8.62
N LYS A 73 -2.16 -7.78 -7.39
CA LYS A 73 -0.96 -7.18 -6.80
C LYS A 73 0.03 -8.26 -6.42
N ARG A 74 1.27 -8.05 -6.80
CA ARG A 74 2.39 -8.94 -6.46
C ARG A 74 3.06 -8.46 -5.18
N PHE A 75 3.00 -9.30 -4.17
CA PHE A 75 3.68 -9.08 -2.89
C PHE A 75 4.90 -9.97 -2.77
N VAL A 76 5.89 -9.51 -2.03
CA VAL A 76 7.09 -10.30 -1.69
C VAL A 76 7.15 -10.43 -0.18
N HIS A 77 7.07 -11.65 0.32
CA HIS A 77 7.19 -11.94 1.74
C HIS A 77 8.52 -12.63 2.04
N PRO A 78 9.25 -12.24 3.09
CA PRO A 78 10.59 -12.77 3.37
C PRO A 78 10.64 -14.29 3.59
N GLU A 79 9.58 -14.88 4.12
CA GLU A 79 9.55 -16.31 4.45
C GLU A 79 8.88 -17.18 3.39
N ILE A 80 7.82 -16.70 2.76
CA ILE A 80 7.01 -17.49 1.83
C ILE A 80 7.18 -17.06 0.37
N GLY A 81 7.98 -16.02 0.10
CA GLY A 81 8.26 -15.54 -1.25
C GLY A 81 7.12 -14.73 -1.87
N GLU A 82 6.96 -14.86 -3.18
CA GLU A 82 5.99 -14.07 -3.95
C GLU A 82 4.56 -14.57 -3.80
N LEU A 83 3.62 -13.60 -3.75
CA LEU A 83 2.18 -13.83 -3.71
C LEU A 83 1.48 -12.93 -4.72
N ASP A 84 0.65 -13.52 -5.57
CA ASP A 84 -0.27 -12.82 -6.45
C ASP A 84 -1.65 -12.76 -5.80
N LEU A 85 -2.07 -11.57 -5.38
CA LEU A 85 -3.32 -11.38 -4.67
C LEU A 85 -4.26 -10.44 -5.42
N THR A 86 -5.51 -10.85 -5.59
CA THR A 86 -6.58 -9.99 -6.09
C THR A 86 -6.97 -9.00 -5.01
N CYS A 87 -6.97 -7.71 -5.36
CA CYS A 87 -7.32 -6.62 -4.45
C CYS A 87 -8.71 -6.08 -4.76
N GLN A 88 -9.60 -6.11 -3.77
CA GLN A 88 -10.87 -5.42 -3.81
C GLN A 88 -10.85 -4.24 -2.84
N ALA A 89 -11.30 -3.07 -3.30
CA ALA A 89 -11.46 -1.88 -2.45
C ALA A 89 -12.93 -1.63 -2.18
N LEU A 90 -13.31 -1.68 -0.91
CA LEU A 90 -14.62 -1.29 -0.42
C LEU A 90 -14.54 0.12 0.15
N LEU A 91 -15.43 1.00 -0.29
CA LEU A 91 -15.46 2.39 0.13
C LEU A 91 -16.67 2.62 1.04
N ASP A 92 -16.43 3.24 2.18
CA ASP A 92 -17.48 3.84 2.98
C ASP A 92 -17.73 5.28 2.51
N PRO A 93 -18.87 5.56 1.87
CA PRO A 93 -19.15 6.89 1.33
C PRO A 93 -19.35 7.96 2.40
N VAL A 94 -19.70 7.56 3.63
CA VAL A 94 -20.00 8.48 4.73
C VAL A 94 -18.73 8.90 5.48
N GLN A 95 -17.85 7.95 5.80
CA GLN A 95 -16.66 8.18 6.62
C GLN A 95 -15.38 8.29 5.80
N SER A 96 -15.46 8.15 4.48
CA SER A 96 -14.31 8.15 3.57
C SER A 96 -13.25 7.08 3.91
N HIS A 97 -13.65 6.01 4.59
CA HIS A 97 -12.79 4.88 4.88
C HIS A 97 -12.71 3.97 3.66
N ARG A 98 -11.56 3.35 3.50
CA ARG A 98 -11.33 2.35 2.46
C ARG A 98 -10.84 1.06 3.12
N LEU A 99 -11.59 -0.03 2.91
CA LEU A 99 -11.15 -1.38 3.26
C LEU A 99 -10.57 -2.04 2.01
N LEU A 100 -9.33 -2.51 2.09
CA LEU A 100 -8.69 -3.30 1.05
C LEU A 100 -8.76 -4.77 1.44
N VAL A 101 -9.38 -5.59 0.59
CA VAL A 101 -9.48 -7.03 0.77
C VAL A 101 -8.59 -7.71 -0.26
N TYR A 102 -7.66 -8.52 0.22
CA TYR A 102 -6.76 -9.29 -0.62
C TYR A 102 -7.15 -10.75 -0.57
N THR A 103 -7.34 -11.36 -1.74
CA THR A 103 -7.68 -12.78 -1.89
C THR A 103 -6.77 -13.44 -2.91
N ALA A 104 -6.46 -14.70 -2.69
CA ALA A 104 -5.77 -15.54 -3.68
C ALA A 104 -6.78 -16.41 -4.42
N VAL A 105 -6.49 -16.73 -5.68
CA VAL A 105 -7.32 -17.65 -6.47
C VAL A 105 -7.18 -19.06 -5.91
N PRO A 106 -8.28 -19.74 -5.56
CA PRO A 106 -8.23 -21.10 -5.04
C PRO A 106 -7.46 -22.06 -5.96
N GLY A 107 -6.62 -22.93 -5.38
CA GLY A 107 -5.82 -23.89 -6.12
C GLY A 107 -4.53 -23.33 -6.73
N THR A 108 -4.19 -22.08 -6.46
CA THR A 108 -2.89 -21.50 -6.83
C THR A 108 -1.87 -21.60 -5.71
N GLU A 109 -0.59 -21.51 -6.04
CA GLU A 109 0.51 -21.43 -5.07
C GLU A 109 0.32 -20.26 -4.09
N SER A 110 -0.15 -19.09 -4.58
CA SER A 110 -0.45 -17.94 -3.74
C SER A 110 -1.56 -18.21 -2.72
N HIS A 111 -2.53 -19.06 -3.06
CA HIS A 111 -3.58 -19.48 -2.13
C HIS A 111 -3.01 -20.33 -0.99
N GLU A 112 -2.16 -21.29 -1.30
CA GLU A 112 -1.49 -22.15 -0.31
C GLU A 112 -0.58 -21.32 0.62
N LYS A 113 0.19 -20.40 0.04
CA LYS A 113 1.04 -19.46 0.79
C LYS A 113 0.23 -18.56 1.72
N LEU A 114 -0.93 -18.06 1.26
CA LEU A 114 -1.80 -17.21 2.09
C LEU A 114 -2.38 -17.97 3.28
N GLN A 115 -2.71 -19.26 3.10
CA GLN A 115 -3.13 -20.14 4.18
C GLN A 115 -1.99 -20.36 5.18
N LEU A 116 -0.77 -20.58 4.70
CA LEU A 116 0.41 -20.73 5.54
C LEU A 116 0.67 -19.48 6.39
N LEU A 117 0.55 -18.29 5.80
CA LEU A 117 0.66 -17.02 6.55
C LEU A 117 -0.36 -16.90 7.68
N SER A 118 -1.57 -17.40 7.50
CA SER A 118 -2.59 -17.36 8.56
C SER A 118 -2.20 -18.22 9.77
N VAL A 119 -1.48 -19.32 9.54
CA VAL A 119 -0.98 -20.19 10.59
C VAL A 119 0.22 -19.57 11.30
N ILE A 120 1.18 -19.02 10.55
CA ILE A 120 2.37 -18.35 11.10
C ILE A 120 1.96 -17.14 11.93
N GLY A 121 1.10 -16.26 11.39
CA GLY A 121 0.62 -15.07 12.09
C GLY A 121 -0.19 -15.37 13.35
N ALA A 122 -0.95 -16.47 13.37
CA ALA A 122 -1.64 -16.91 14.57
C ALA A 122 -0.66 -17.39 15.66
N HIS A 123 0.45 -18.02 15.26
CA HIS A 123 1.48 -18.48 16.17
C HIS A 123 2.22 -17.32 16.83
N ASP A 124 2.59 -16.29 16.08
CA ASP A 124 3.26 -15.09 16.57
C ASP A 124 2.40 -14.28 17.54
N LEU A 125 1.08 -14.20 17.29
CA LEU A 125 0.14 -13.54 18.19
C LEU A 125 0.00 -14.27 19.54
N MET A 126 0.16 -15.59 19.57
CA MET A 126 0.14 -16.38 20.80
C MET A 126 1.49 -16.39 21.53
N ALA A 127 2.58 -16.15 20.81
CA ALA A 127 3.93 -16.13 21.35
C ALA A 127 4.33 -14.80 22.02
N THR A 128 3.52 -13.74 21.86
CA THR A 128 3.80 -12.46 22.53
C THR A 128 3.44 -12.57 24.01
N PRO A 129 4.42 -12.61 24.95
CA PRO A 129 4.11 -12.67 26.37
C PRO A 129 3.41 -11.40 26.81
N SER A 130 2.30 -11.54 27.53
CA SER A 130 1.67 -10.48 28.30
C SER A 130 2.66 -9.92 29.33
N GLY A 131 3.51 -9.01 28.90
CA GLY A 131 4.48 -8.32 29.73
C GLY A 131 4.14 -6.86 29.85
N ASN A 132 3.15 -6.52 30.67
CA ASN A 132 3.21 -5.28 31.43
C ASN A 132 2.30 -5.35 32.65
N GLN A 133 2.83 -5.93 33.75
CA GLN A 133 2.47 -5.54 35.09
C GLN A 133 3.58 -4.60 35.57
N GLY A 134 3.36 -3.30 35.45
CA GLY A 134 4.12 -2.26 36.14
C GLY A 134 3.34 -1.75 37.34
N PRO A 135 4.03 -1.39 38.45
CA PRO A 135 3.43 -0.99 39.71
C PRO A 135 2.68 0.34 39.63
#